data_15fb42193a6951f54f63ad86103a33b3
#
_entry.id   15fb42193a6951f54f63ad86103a33b3
#
_cell.length_a   1.000
_cell.length_b   1.000
_cell.length_c   1.000
_cell.angle_alpha   90.00
_cell.angle_beta   90.00
_cell.angle_gamma   90.00
#
_symmetry.space_group_name_H-M   'P 1'
#
loop_
_entity.id
_entity.type
_entity.pdbx_description
1 polymer ?
#
loop_
_entity_poly.entity_id
_entity_poly.type
_entity_poly.pdbx_seq_one_letter_code
_entity_poly.pdbx_strand_id
1 'polypeptide(L)'
;MSTYVQMPTSITEKLTKRSKHSEAMTLFAIGTQIKDDSRTASYTEKNLAAFFGETERSLNTYISTLKNSGLLEVKELIKGKSDYRYNSYYLPYLKENYFIVNSDFLYEDIPVKLKGILLFLKANCWKGTNYLEYHSLEELAKLCGIGKNDISKYKRELERLGLIKCFRNHLFITCEHFPLYLKETPKNRVYQSIYDYCFSKEIIPPYKKVDDADWDRNILIITEKYQNDYERLEKDLNDKCANLPPEVSLEYFCKALTGRMPVKNEKKQPKNIIL
;
A
#
# COMPACT_ATOMS: atom_id res chain seq x y z
N MET A 1 -0.15 9.54 18.47
CA MET A 1 -0.37 8.22 17.86
C MET A 1 -0.57 8.44 16.38
N SER A 2 0.29 7.89 15.55
CA SER A 2 0.10 7.96 14.09
C SER A 2 -1.18 7.23 13.72
N THR A 3 -2.06 7.89 13.02
CA THR A 3 -3.28 7.29 12.46
C THR A 3 -2.96 6.79 11.05
N TYR A 4 -3.54 5.65 10.67
CA TYR A 4 -3.38 5.09 9.33
C TYR A 4 -4.68 5.13 8.56
N VAL A 5 -4.59 5.43 7.28
CA VAL A 5 -5.70 5.42 6.35
C VAL A 5 -5.64 4.17 5.49
N GLN A 6 -6.75 3.45 5.39
CA GLN A 6 -6.92 2.37 4.42
C GLN A 6 -7.34 2.96 3.08
N MET A 7 -6.51 2.81 2.07
CA MET A 7 -6.78 3.24 0.70
C MET A 7 -7.09 2.04 -0.18
N PRO A 8 -8.16 2.06 -1.00
CA PRO A 8 -8.48 0.95 -1.88
C PRO A 8 -7.49 0.84 -3.04
N THR A 9 -7.05 -0.37 -3.38
CA THR A 9 -6.20 -0.60 -4.56
C THR A 9 -6.93 -0.27 -5.86
N SER A 10 -8.26 -0.33 -5.87
CA SER A 10 -9.09 0.00 -7.03
C SER A 10 -9.10 1.49 -7.43
N ILE A 11 -8.38 2.37 -6.71
CA ILE A 11 -8.26 3.79 -7.11
C ILE A 11 -7.70 3.94 -8.52
N THR A 12 -6.80 3.08 -8.94
CA THR A 12 -6.16 3.12 -10.26
C THR A 12 -7.13 2.78 -11.40
N GLU A 13 -8.11 1.92 -11.14
CA GLU A 13 -9.15 1.53 -12.09
C GLU A 13 -10.33 2.51 -12.11
N LYS A 14 -10.72 2.96 -10.92
CA LYS A 14 -11.90 3.82 -10.73
C LYS A 14 -11.64 5.29 -11.04
N LEU A 15 -10.42 5.77 -10.83
CA LEU A 15 -10.04 7.16 -11.10
C LEU A 15 -9.32 7.27 -12.45
N THR A 16 -10.04 7.62 -13.50
CA THR A 16 -9.53 7.67 -14.88
C THR A 16 -9.39 9.09 -15.45
N LYS A 17 -9.95 10.09 -14.77
CA LYS A 17 -9.94 11.49 -15.21
C LYS A 17 -8.54 12.13 -15.08
N ARG A 18 -8.39 13.30 -15.67
CA ARG A 18 -7.14 14.09 -15.64
C ARG A 18 -6.70 14.46 -14.22
N SER A 19 -7.68 14.70 -13.33
CA SER A 19 -7.50 15.09 -11.92
C SER A 19 -7.29 13.92 -10.95
N LYS A 20 -7.19 12.68 -11.43
CA LYS A 20 -7.19 11.46 -10.60
C LYS A 20 -6.22 11.44 -9.42
N HIS A 21 -5.06 12.10 -9.53
CA HIS A 21 -4.11 12.20 -8.42
C HIS A 21 -4.62 13.13 -7.32
N SER A 22 -5.22 14.27 -7.70
CA SER A 22 -5.88 15.17 -6.75
C SER A 22 -7.13 14.53 -6.15
N GLU A 23 -7.87 13.75 -6.92
CA GLU A 23 -9.01 12.94 -6.43
C GLU A 23 -8.56 11.90 -5.42
N ALA A 24 -7.47 11.16 -5.69
CA ALA A 24 -6.91 10.19 -4.73
C ALA A 24 -6.41 10.88 -3.45
N MET A 25 -5.75 12.03 -3.57
CA MET A 25 -5.33 12.82 -2.42
C MET A 25 -6.50 13.37 -1.63
N THR A 26 -7.59 13.77 -2.28
CA THR A 26 -8.83 14.19 -1.60
C THR A 26 -9.44 13.04 -0.79
N LEU A 27 -9.49 11.84 -1.37
CA LEU A 27 -9.95 10.64 -0.68
C LEU A 27 -9.08 10.34 0.56
N PHE A 28 -7.75 10.42 0.39
CA PHE A 28 -6.79 10.23 1.48
C PHE A 28 -6.98 11.26 2.58
N ALA A 29 -7.09 12.56 2.24
CA ALA A 29 -7.29 13.63 3.22
C ALA A 29 -8.60 13.45 4.00
N ILE A 30 -9.68 13.06 3.35
CA ILE A 30 -10.94 12.73 4.04
C ILE A 30 -10.70 11.55 5.00
N GLY A 31 -9.97 10.53 4.57
CA GLY A 31 -9.62 9.36 5.38
C GLY A 31 -8.85 9.69 6.65
N THR A 32 -7.95 10.70 6.61
CA THR A 32 -7.17 11.12 7.80
C THR A 32 -8.02 11.70 8.93
N GLN A 33 -9.24 12.13 8.62
CA GLN A 33 -10.15 12.72 9.61
C GLN A 33 -11.13 11.72 10.23
N ILE A 34 -11.08 10.50 9.81
CA ILE A 34 -11.86 9.42 10.43
C ILE A 34 -11.19 9.03 11.74
N LYS A 35 -11.87 9.30 12.85
CA LYS A 35 -11.31 9.10 14.19
C LYS A 35 -11.83 7.84 14.90
N ASP A 36 -12.90 7.26 14.38
CA ASP A 36 -13.63 6.17 15.02
C ASP A 36 -14.14 5.12 14.02
N ASP A 37 -14.77 4.10 14.55
CA ASP A 37 -15.34 3.00 13.78
C ASP A 37 -16.56 3.42 12.92
N SER A 38 -17.07 4.66 13.07
CA SER A 38 -18.16 5.19 12.25
C SER A 38 -17.76 5.35 10.79
N ARG A 39 -16.45 5.41 10.53
CA ARG A 39 -15.85 5.63 9.20
C ARG A 39 -16.35 6.93 8.54
N THR A 40 -16.70 7.90 9.36
CA THR A 40 -17.30 9.16 8.95
C THR A 40 -16.37 10.32 9.26
N ALA A 41 -16.18 11.22 8.31
CA ALA A 41 -15.48 12.48 8.47
C ALA A 41 -16.41 13.64 8.13
N SER A 42 -16.24 14.76 8.81
CA SER A 42 -16.98 15.99 8.51
C SER A 42 -16.00 17.10 8.13
N TYR A 43 -16.17 17.60 6.92
CA TYR A 43 -15.38 18.70 6.38
C TYR A 43 -16.25 19.73 5.71
N THR A 44 -15.79 20.99 5.75
CA THR A 44 -16.26 21.99 4.79
C THR A 44 -15.39 21.90 3.53
N GLU A 45 -16.01 21.99 2.37
CA GLU A 45 -15.30 22.01 1.09
C GLU A 45 -14.27 23.15 1.03
N LYS A 46 -14.59 24.29 1.67
CA LYS A 46 -13.68 25.42 1.80
C LYS A 46 -12.36 25.05 2.51
N ASN A 47 -12.42 24.28 3.60
CA ASN A 47 -11.24 23.88 4.35
C ASN A 47 -10.38 22.88 3.55
N LEU A 48 -11.00 21.92 2.87
CA LEU A 48 -10.28 21.00 1.99
C LEU A 48 -9.66 21.71 0.80
N ALA A 49 -10.39 22.64 0.17
CA ALA A 49 -9.88 23.42 -0.95
C ALA A 49 -8.67 24.27 -0.55
N ALA A 50 -8.76 24.97 0.58
CA ALA A 50 -7.67 25.76 1.11
C ALA A 50 -6.43 24.89 1.43
N PHE A 51 -6.63 23.69 1.98
CA PHE A 51 -5.56 22.77 2.28
C PHE A 51 -4.77 22.33 1.03
N PHE A 52 -5.46 22.10 -0.09
CA PHE A 52 -4.82 21.70 -1.35
C PHE A 52 -4.37 22.87 -2.23
N GLY A 53 -4.65 24.12 -1.83
CA GLY A 53 -4.42 25.29 -2.70
C GLY A 53 -5.32 25.27 -3.94
N GLU A 54 -6.45 24.61 -3.88
CA GLU A 54 -7.42 24.41 -4.96
C GLU A 54 -8.64 25.33 -4.78
N THR A 55 -9.44 25.46 -5.83
CA THR A 55 -10.74 26.14 -5.72
C THR A 55 -11.80 25.19 -5.16
N GLU A 56 -12.82 25.72 -4.48
CA GLU A 56 -13.98 24.92 -4.03
C GLU A 56 -14.66 24.22 -5.23
N ARG A 57 -14.67 24.84 -6.41
CA ARG A 57 -15.20 24.24 -7.64
C ARG A 57 -14.41 22.99 -8.07
N SER A 58 -13.08 23.07 -8.02
CA SER A 58 -12.22 21.90 -8.33
C SER A 58 -12.49 20.77 -7.35
N LEU A 59 -12.55 21.10 -6.05
CA LEU A 59 -12.79 20.12 -5.01
C LEU A 59 -14.16 19.45 -5.14
N ASN A 60 -15.22 20.21 -5.44
CA ASN A 60 -16.56 19.68 -5.70
C ASN A 60 -16.55 18.68 -6.86
N THR A 61 -15.74 18.96 -7.89
CA THR A 61 -15.55 18.03 -9.00
C THR A 61 -14.86 16.73 -8.53
N TYR A 62 -13.83 16.81 -7.68
CA TYR A 62 -13.14 15.64 -7.13
C TYR A 62 -14.08 14.80 -6.27
N ILE A 63 -14.82 15.42 -5.35
CA ILE A 63 -15.81 14.75 -4.49
C ILE A 63 -16.89 14.08 -5.33
N SER A 64 -17.41 14.77 -6.35
CA SER A 64 -18.40 14.20 -7.26
C SER A 64 -17.85 12.96 -8.01
N THR A 65 -16.59 13.02 -8.45
CA THR A 65 -15.94 11.86 -9.10
C THR A 65 -15.79 10.69 -8.13
N LEU A 66 -15.32 10.95 -6.89
CA LEU A 66 -15.18 9.93 -5.85
C LEU A 66 -16.53 9.28 -5.49
N LYS A 67 -17.57 10.08 -5.37
CA LYS A 67 -18.95 9.59 -5.15
C LYS A 67 -19.42 8.70 -6.30
N ASN A 68 -19.30 9.17 -7.54
CA ASN A 68 -19.75 8.44 -8.72
C ASN A 68 -18.97 7.15 -8.97
N SER A 69 -17.72 7.08 -8.51
CA SER A 69 -16.89 5.88 -8.59
C SER A 69 -17.14 4.89 -7.43
N GLY A 70 -17.99 5.23 -6.48
CA GLY A 70 -18.27 4.42 -5.29
C GLY A 70 -17.08 4.30 -4.33
N LEU A 71 -16.15 5.25 -4.36
CA LEU A 71 -15.03 5.34 -3.42
C LEU A 71 -15.39 6.14 -2.17
N LEU A 72 -16.44 6.96 -2.25
CA LEU A 72 -16.89 7.86 -1.21
C LEU A 72 -18.42 7.95 -1.22
N GLU A 73 -19.05 7.87 -0.05
CA GLU A 73 -20.45 8.26 0.12
C GLU A 73 -20.51 9.65 0.75
N VAL A 74 -21.44 10.47 0.30
CA VAL A 74 -21.62 11.84 0.80
C VAL A 74 -23.04 12.00 1.30
N LYS A 75 -23.20 12.41 2.56
CA LYS A 75 -24.47 12.79 3.16
C LYS A 75 -24.42 14.26 3.55
N GLU A 76 -25.33 15.06 3.05
CA GLU A 76 -25.47 16.45 3.47
C GLU A 76 -26.05 16.47 4.89
N LEU A 77 -25.36 17.14 5.81
CA LEU A 77 -25.86 17.41 7.16
C LEU A 77 -26.27 18.89 7.23
N ILE A 78 -27.58 19.12 7.34
CA ILE A 78 -28.11 20.46 7.68
C ILE A 78 -28.08 20.57 9.20
N LYS A 79 -27.13 21.34 9.77
CA LYS A 79 -27.17 21.72 11.18
C LYS A 79 -27.92 23.03 11.35
N GLY A 80 -28.93 22.98 12.27
CA GLY A 80 -29.87 24.05 12.48
C GLY A 80 -29.32 25.44 12.79
N LYS A 81 -30.12 26.47 12.52
CA LYS A 81 -30.00 27.91 12.79
C LYS A 81 -28.77 28.70 12.33
N SER A 82 -27.69 28.10 11.94
CA SER A 82 -26.60 28.76 11.22
C SER A 82 -26.49 28.16 9.82
N ASP A 83 -26.43 29.00 8.79
CA ASP A 83 -26.41 28.64 7.35
C ASP A 83 -25.18 27.83 6.88
N TYR A 84 -24.50 27.14 7.79
CA TYR A 84 -23.35 26.30 7.45
C TYR A 84 -23.81 24.89 7.10
N ARG A 85 -23.72 24.55 5.83
CA ARG A 85 -23.85 23.17 5.34
C ARG A 85 -22.54 22.44 5.53
N TYR A 86 -22.57 21.33 6.26
CA TYR A 86 -21.46 20.39 6.37
C TYR A 86 -21.80 19.15 5.58
N ASN A 87 -20.84 18.65 4.84
CA ASN A 87 -20.94 17.33 4.26
C ASN A 87 -20.34 16.30 5.21
N SER A 88 -21.05 15.22 5.45
CA SER A 88 -20.52 14.03 6.09
C SER A 88 -20.07 13.06 5.01
N TYR A 89 -18.81 12.68 5.07
CA TYR A 89 -18.16 11.76 4.13
C TYR A 89 -18.00 10.41 4.80
N TYR A 90 -18.50 9.37 4.17
CA TYR A 90 -18.36 7.99 4.64
C TYR A 90 -17.44 7.21 3.70
N LEU A 91 -16.39 6.60 4.25
CA LEU A 91 -15.51 5.71 3.52
C LEU A 91 -15.92 4.27 3.79
N PRO A 92 -16.27 3.47 2.75
CA PRO A 92 -16.61 2.07 2.91
C PRO A 92 -15.49 1.29 3.60
N TYR A 93 -15.88 0.35 4.46
CA TYR A 93 -14.91 -0.56 5.09
C TYR A 93 -14.34 -1.53 4.06
N LEU A 94 -13.01 -1.60 4.01
CA LEU A 94 -12.29 -2.46 3.10
C LEU A 94 -11.77 -3.68 3.87
N LYS A 95 -12.33 -4.85 3.62
CA LYS A 95 -11.85 -6.13 4.19
C LYS A 95 -10.58 -6.59 3.48
N GLU A 96 -10.52 -6.37 2.17
CA GLU A 96 -9.46 -6.80 1.27
C GLU A 96 -9.16 -5.74 0.23
N ASN A 97 -8.07 -5.92 -0.53
CA ASN A 97 -7.70 -5.03 -1.64
C ASN A 97 -7.54 -3.57 -1.21
N TYR A 98 -6.82 -3.38 -0.11
CA TYR A 98 -6.40 -2.07 0.37
C TYR A 98 -4.91 -2.07 0.70
N PHE A 99 -4.37 -0.87 0.74
CA PHE A 99 -3.06 -0.57 1.31
C PHE A 99 -3.21 0.48 2.41
N ILE A 100 -2.19 0.60 3.23
CA ILE A 100 -2.18 1.52 4.37
C ILE A 100 -1.22 2.66 4.13
N VAL A 101 -1.62 3.85 4.55
CA VAL A 101 -0.82 5.07 4.47
C VAL A 101 -0.88 5.77 5.82
N ASN A 102 0.26 6.21 6.34
CA ASN A 102 0.32 7.04 7.54
C ASN A 102 -0.33 8.39 7.25
N SER A 103 -1.18 8.88 8.16
CA SER A 103 -1.84 10.18 8.03
C SER A 103 -0.87 11.36 7.89
N ASP A 104 0.34 11.23 8.44
CA ASP A 104 1.36 12.27 8.43
C ASP A 104 1.87 12.54 6.99
N PHE A 105 1.72 11.57 6.07
CA PHE A 105 1.98 11.76 4.63
C PHE A 105 1.22 12.94 4.02
N LEU A 106 0.07 13.30 4.59
CA LEU A 106 -0.70 14.46 4.16
C LEU A 106 0.09 15.76 4.28
N TYR A 107 0.89 15.88 5.34
CA TYR A 107 1.61 17.11 5.72
C TYR A 107 3.04 17.17 5.20
N GLU A 108 3.54 16.13 4.54
CA GLU A 108 4.86 16.15 3.93
C GLU A 108 5.00 17.30 2.91
N ASP A 109 6.17 17.88 2.84
CA ASP A 109 6.50 18.94 1.86
C ASP A 109 6.81 18.34 0.48
N ILE A 110 5.80 17.68 -0.07
CA ILE A 110 5.82 17.03 -1.38
C ILE A 110 4.66 17.58 -2.21
N PRO A 111 4.86 17.94 -3.47
CA PRO A 111 3.78 18.38 -4.34
C PRO A 111 2.61 17.37 -4.39
N VAL A 112 1.37 17.85 -4.29
CA VAL A 112 0.14 17.04 -4.28
C VAL A 112 0.12 16.03 -5.42
N LYS A 113 0.58 16.44 -6.61
CA LYS A 113 0.67 15.55 -7.77
C LYS A 113 1.59 14.36 -7.53
N LEU A 114 2.76 14.56 -6.92
CA LEU A 114 3.70 13.47 -6.60
C LEU A 114 3.15 12.55 -5.51
N LYS A 115 2.49 13.11 -4.49
CA LYS A 115 1.78 12.32 -3.48
C LYS A 115 0.73 11.42 -4.13
N GLY A 116 -0.08 11.97 -5.03
CA GLY A 116 -1.07 11.19 -5.77
C GLY A 116 -0.45 10.10 -6.65
N ILE A 117 0.69 10.37 -7.30
CA ILE A 117 1.43 9.35 -8.07
C ILE A 117 1.92 8.23 -7.15
N LEU A 118 2.43 8.55 -5.95
CA LEU A 118 2.84 7.54 -4.96
C LEU A 118 1.68 6.65 -4.51
N LEU A 119 0.49 7.22 -4.29
CA LEU A 119 -0.71 6.44 -3.99
C LEU A 119 -1.06 5.47 -5.14
N PHE A 120 -0.92 5.91 -6.39
CA PHE A 120 -1.13 5.06 -7.56
C PHE A 120 -0.06 3.96 -7.67
N LEU A 121 1.21 4.28 -7.46
CA LEU A 121 2.28 3.29 -7.42
C LEU A 121 1.99 2.24 -6.34
N LYS A 122 1.67 2.68 -5.12
CA LYS A 122 1.39 1.77 -4.01
C LYS A 122 0.18 0.88 -4.27
N ALA A 123 -0.86 1.40 -4.91
CA ALA A 123 -2.05 0.62 -5.27
C ALA A 123 -1.74 -0.53 -6.25
N ASN A 124 -0.65 -0.40 -7.03
CA ASN A 124 -0.19 -1.41 -7.99
C ASN A 124 0.96 -2.28 -7.45
N CYS A 125 1.45 -2.04 -6.23
CA CYS A 125 2.43 -2.91 -5.61
C CYS A 125 1.86 -4.31 -5.34
N TRP A 126 2.73 -5.31 -5.35
CA TRP A 126 2.36 -6.65 -4.91
C TRP A 126 1.83 -6.63 -3.48
N LYS A 127 0.78 -7.40 -3.24
CA LYS A 127 0.05 -7.39 -1.97
C LYS A 127 0.98 -7.60 -0.77
N GLY A 128 0.92 -6.69 0.19
CA GLY A 128 1.75 -6.73 1.40
C GLY A 128 3.20 -6.30 1.19
N THR A 129 3.53 -5.70 0.03
CA THR A 129 4.87 -5.20 -0.28
C THR A 129 4.85 -3.73 -0.69
N ASN A 130 6.02 -3.15 -0.82
CA ASN A 130 6.27 -1.87 -1.51
C ASN A 130 6.99 -2.09 -2.84
N TYR A 131 6.91 -3.31 -3.39
CA TYR A 131 7.55 -3.72 -4.64
C TYR A 131 6.56 -3.63 -5.81
N LEU A 132 6.99 -3.03 -6.90
CA LEU A 132 6.25 -2.91 -8.15
C LEU A 132 7.12 -3.34 -9.32
N GLU A 133 6.66 -4.29 -10.12
CA GLU A 133 7.27 -4.70 -11.37
C GLU A 133 6.60 -4.00 -12.56
N TYR A 134 7.38 -3.69 -13.59
CA TYR A 134 6.89 -3.13 -14.85
C TYR A 134 7.84 -3.50 -15.99
N HIS A 135 7.30 -3.75 -17.19
CA HIS A 135 8.10 -4.19 -18.34
C HIS A 135 8.58 -3.03 -19.24
N SER A 136 7.96 -1.86 -19.11
CA SER A 136 8.31 -0.68 -19.88
C SER A 136 7.97 0.62 -19.17
N LEU A 137 8.63 1.73 -19.59
CA LEU A 137 8.25 3.07 -19.10
C LEU A 137 6.82 3.45 -19.49
N GLU A 138 6.28 2.91 -20.55
CA GLU A 138 4.90 3.14 -20.96
C GLU A 138 3.91 2.46 -20.00
N GLU A 139 4.21 1.24 -19.61
CA GLU A 139 3.43 0.53 -18.59
C GLU A 139 3.51 1.25 -17.24
N LEU A 140 4.72 1.65 -16.80
CA LEU A 140 4.87 2.42 -15.58
C LEU A 140 4.08 3.73 -15.62
N ALA A 141 4.09 4.44 -16.76
CA ALA A 141 3.28 5.64 -16.95
C ALA A 141 1.78 5.36 -16.80
N LYS A 142 1.32 4.24 -17.36
CA LYS A 142 -0.08 3.78 -17.22
C LYS A 142 -0.42 3.46 -15.76
N LEU A 143 0.44 2.72 -15.07
CA LEU A 143 0.28 2.40 -13.64
C LEU A 143 0.26 3.65 -12.76
N CYS A 144 1.12 4.62 -13.05
CA CYS A 144 1.12 5.93 -12.37
C CYS A 144 -0.06 6.82 -12.77
N GLY A 145 -0.78 6.47 -13.83
CA GLY A 145 -1.86 7.29 -14.36
C GLY A 145 -1.40 8.63 -14.96
N ILE A 146 -0.23 8.67 -15.60
CA ILE A 146 0.35 9.86 -16.24
C ILE A 146 0.67 9.61 -17.71
N GLY A 147 0.99 10.69 -18.46
CA GLY A 147 1.41 10.56 -19.85
C GLY A 147 2.80 9.91 -19.96
N LYS A 148 3.02 9.17 -21.06
CA LYS A 148 4.31 8.52 -21.37
C LYS A 148 5.50 9.49 -21.36
N ASN A 149 5.28 10.71 -21.83
CA ASN A 149 6.34 11.73 -21.90
C ASN A 149 6.75 12.29 -20.51
N ASP A 150 5.86 12.20 -19.54
CA ASP A 150 6.05 12.75 -18.20
C ASP A 150 6.66 11.76 -17.22
N ILE A 151 6.58 10.45 -17.48
CA ILE A 151 6.99 9.43 -16.52
C ILE A 151 8.45 9.56 -16.09
N SER A 152 9.35 9.82 -17.05
CA SER A 152 10.78 9.95 -16.78
C SER A 152 11.10 11.16 -15.89
N LYS A 153 10.31 12.24 -15.97
CA LYS A 153 10.43 13.41 -15.11
C LYS A 153 10.00 13.08 -13.69
N TYR A 154 8.80 12.53 -13.53
CA TYR A 154 8.26 12.21 -12.20
C TYR A 154 9.03 11.09 -11.52
N LYS A 155 9.49 10.08 -12.27
CA LYS A 155 10.35 9.02 -11.74
C LYS A 155 11.63 9.59 -11.13
N ARG A 156 12.37 10.43 -11.87
CA ARG A 156 13.59 11.10 -11.37
C ARG A 156 13.32 11.96 -10.16
N GLU A 157 12.21 12.68 -10.15
CA GLU A 157 11.86 13.54 -9.02
C GLU A 157 11.54 12.73 -7.76
N LEU A 158 10.79 11.64 -7.88
CA LEU A 158 10.51 10.74 -6.75
C LEU A 158 11.77 10.05 -6.23
N GLU A 159 12.70 9.66 -7.11
CA GLU A 159 14.00 9.12 -6.70
C GLU A 159 14.87 10.18 -6.01
N ARG A 160 14.93 11.40 -6.55
CA ARG A 160 15.66 12.52 -5.94
C ARG A 160 15.17 12.84 -4.53
N LEU A 161 13.88 12.71 -4.29
CA LEU A 161 13.26 12.89 -2.97
C LEU A 161 13.41 11.66 -2.06
N GLY A 162 14.02 10.56 -2.52
CA GLY A 162 14.18 9.34 -1.75
C GLY A 162 12.87 8.58 -1.49
N LEU A 163 11.82 8.85 -2.27
CA LEU A 163 10.48 8.27 -2.09
C LEU A 163 10.30 6.93 -2.79
N ILE A 164 11.13 6.67 -3.81
CA ILE A 164 11.23 5.40 -4.52
C ILE A 164 12.69 5.06 -4.79
N LYS A 165 12.99 3.79 -4.95
CA LYS A 165 14.27 3.30 -5.51
C LYS A 165 13.96 2.50 -6.77
N CYS A 166 14.49 2.93 -7.91
CA CYS A 166 14.22 2.31 -9.20
C CYS A 166 15.36 1.40 -9.65
N PHE A 167 14.97 0.30 -10.30
CA PHE A 167 15.83 -0.63 -10.97
C PHE A 167 15.43 -0.72 -12.46
N ARG A 168 16.00 -1.66 -13.20
CA ARG A 168 15.77 -1.75 -14.64
C ARG A 168 14.30 -1.91 -15.01
N ASN A 169 13.59 -2.81 -14.34
CA ASN A 169 12.21 -3.22 -14.64
C ASN A 169 11.32 -3.35 -13.38
N HIS A 170 11.76 -2.78 -12.27
CA HIS A 170 10.99 -2.75 -11.04
C HIS A 170 11.39 -1.55 -10.17
N LEU A 171 10.59 -1.26 -9.18
CA LEU A 171 10.89 -0.25 -8.17
C LEU A 171 10.39 -0.68 -6.79
N PHE A 172 10.98 -0.07 -5.78
CA PHE A 172 10.50 -0.11 -4.40
C PHE A 172 10.03 1.27 -3.98
N ILE A 173 8.92 1.35 -3.28
CA ILE A 173 8.52 2.55 -2.55
C ILE A 173 9.30 2.56 -1.24
N THR A 174 10.12 3.59 -1.04
CA THR A 174 10.99 3.79 0.13
C THR A 174 10.43 4.83 1.10
N CYS A 175 9.31 5.45 0.75
CA CYS A 175 8.63 6.42 1.59
C CYS A 175 8.12 5.74 2.88
N GLU A 176 8.55 6.21 4.05
CA GLU A 176 8.22 5.66 5.37
C GLU A 176 6.72 5.69 5.72
N HIS A 177 5.96 6.53 5.03
CA HIS A 177 4.51 6.63 5.23
C HIS A 177 3.72 5.46 4.63
N PHE A 178 4.38 4.51 3.95
CA PHE A 178 3.76 3.31 3.37
C PHE A 178 4.23 2.04 4.10
N PRO A 179 3.80 1.80 5.34
CA PRO A 179 4.22 0.62 6.09
C PRO A 179 3.67 -0.66 5.46
N LEU A 180 4.35 -1.78 5.66
CA LEU A 180 3.90 -3.09 5.17
C LEU A 180 2.75 -3.65 6.02
N TYR A 181 2.63 -3.23 7.27
CA TYR A 181 1.64 -3.72 8.24
C TYR A 181 1.23 -2.64 9.25
N LEU A 182 0.02 -2.79 9.82
CA LEU A 182 -0.53 -1.85 10.79
C LEU A 182 -0.01 -2.05 12.22
N LYS A 183 0.27 -3.30 12.58
CA LYS A 183 0.67 -3.66 13.95
C LYS A 183 2.01 -4.35 13.93
N GLU A 184 2.88 -3.89 14.80
CA GLU A 184 4.14 -4.56 15.04
C GLU A 184 3.89 -5.84 15.85
N THR A 185 4.05 -6.98 15.20
CA THR A 185 4.00 -8.31 15.81
C THR A 185 5.31 -9.03 15.51
N PRO A 186 5.70 -10.04 16.28
CA PRO A 186 6.89 -10.82 15.98
C PRO A 186 6.93 -11.36 14.54
N LYS A 187 5.80 -11.83 14.02
CA LYS A 187 5.68 -12.30 12.64
C LYS A 187 5.93 -11.17 11.61
N ASN A 188 5.37 -10.01 11.86
CA ASN A 188 5.52 -8.85 10.98
C ASN A 188 6.96 -8.34 10.98
N ARG A 189 7.63 -8.31 12.13
CA ARG A 189 9.04 -7.96 12.21
C ARG A 189 9.94 -8.95 11.48
N VAL A 190 9.70 -10.25 11.63
CA VAL A 190 10.42 -11.28 10.86
C VAL A 190 10.25 -11.04 9.36
N TYR A 191 9.03 -10.76 8.91
CA TYR A 191 8.78 -10.46 7.49
C TYR A 191 9.48 -9.17 7.06
N GLN A 192 9.47 -8.13 7.89
CA GLN A 192 10.19 -6.88 7.62
C GLN A 192 11.69 -7.13 7.43
N SER A 193 12.34 -7.89 8.32
CA SER A 193 13.77 -8.21 8.18
C SER A 193 14.07 -8.97 6.88
N ILE A 194 13.20 -9.91 6.47
CA ILE A 194 13.32 -10.61 5.18
C ILE A 194 13.13 -9.63 4.02
N TYR A 195 12.14 -8.75 4.10
CA TYR A 195 11.86 -7.75 3.09
C TYR A 195 13.05 -6.78 2.91
N ASP A 196 13.58 -6.25 4.02
CA ASP A 196 14.71 -5.31 4.02
C ASP A 196 15.98 -5.99 3.49
N TYR A 197 16.17 -7.27 3.82
CA TYR A 197 17.24 -8.08 3.23
C TYR A 197 17.08 -8.18 1.70
N CYS A 198 15.90 -8.54 1.22
CA CYS A 198 15.62 -8.61 -0.22
C CYS A 198 15.86 -7.24 -0.90
N PHE A 199 15.39 -6.17 -0.29
CA PHE A 199 15.61 -4.81 -0.77
C PHE A 199 17.11 -4.47 -0.87
N SER A 200 17.92 -4.81 0.14
CA SER A 200 19.37 -4.56 0.17
C SER A 200 20.13 -5.33 -0.91
N LYS A 201 19.64 -6.50 -1.30
CA LYS A 201 20.23 -7.39 -2.32
C LYS A 201 19.60 -7.25 -3.71
N GLU A 202 18.66 -6.32 -3.86
CA GLU A 202 17.92 -6.12 -5.12
C GLU A 202 17.15 -7.38 -5.58
N ILE A 203 16.69 -8.19 -4.61
CA ILE A 203 15.94 -9.42 -4.83
C ILE A 203 14.45 -9.11 -4.69
N ILE A 204 13.64 -9.79 -5.49
CA ILE A 204 12.18 -9.72 -5.40
C ILE A 204 11.73 -10.27 -4.05
N PRO A 205 11.06 -9.47 -3.19
CA PRO A 205 10.63 -9.94 -1.88
C PRO A 205 9.52 -10.99 -2.02
N PRO A 206 9.50 -12.01 -1.15
CA PRO A 206 8.39 -12.96 -1.13
C PRO A 206 7.09 -12.23 -0.79
N TYR A 207 5.98 -12.62 -1.41
CA TYR A 207 4.67 -12.07 -1.17
C TYR A 207 3.62 -13.17 -1.00
N LYS A 208 2.59 -12.87 -0.19
CA LYS A 208 1.52 -13.83 0.08
C LYS A 208 0.56 -13.91 -1.11
N LYS A 209 0.54 -15.07 -1.78
CA LYS A 209 -0.46 -15.38 -2.81
C LYS A 209 -1.83 -15.67 -2.18
N VAL A 210 -2.91 -15.56 -2.96
CA VAL A 210 -4.30 -15.69 -2.45
C VAL A 210 -4.52 -17.04 -1.74
N ASP A 211 -3.96 -18.12 -2.26
CA ASP A 211 -4.14 -19.49 -1.74
C ASP A 211 -2.88 -20.05 -1.06
N ASP A 212 -1.99 -19.19 -0.58
CA ASP A 212 -0.76 -19.64 0.07
C ASP A 212 -1.02 -20.04 1.53
N ALA A 213 -1.52 -21.26 1.71
CA ALA A 213 -1.80 -21.84 3.02
C ALA A 213 -0.50 -22.04 3.86
N ASP A 214 0.65 -22.12 3.21
CA ASP A 214 1.94 -22.35 3.87
C ASP A 214 2.60 -21.04 4.31
N TRP A 215 2.15 -19.89 3.83
CA TRP A 215 2.72 -18.58 4.19
C TRP A 215 2.77 -18.35 5.70
N ASP A 216 1.61 -18.43 6.35
CA ASP A 216 1.50 -18.14 7.79
C ASP A 216 2.28 -19.16 8.63
N ARG A 217 2.39 -20.37 8.13
CA ARG A 217 3.17 -21.46 8.74
C ARG A 217 4.67 -21.18 8.61
N ASN A 218 5.16 -20.81 7.43
CA ASN A 218 6.57 -20.53 7.21
C ASN A 218 7.04 -19.34 8.06
N ILE A 219 6.25 -18.27 8.12
CA ILE A 219 6.55 -17.12 9.00
C ILE A 219 6.56 -17.55 10.46
N LEU A 220 5.62 -18.39 10.90
CA LEU A 220 5.56 -18.87 12.29
C LEU A 220 6.81 -19.67 12.65
N ILE A 221 7.25 -20.60 11.81
CA ILE A 221 8.43 -21.44 12.03
C ILE A 221 9.69 -20.56 12.18
N ILE A 222 9.84 -19.54 11.31
CA ILE A 222 10.98 -18.60 11.43
C ILE A 222 10.87 -17.80 12.74
N THR A 223 9.68 -17.28 13.06
CA THR A 223 9.44 -16.50 14.28
C THR A 223 9.77 -17.30 15.54
N GLU A 224 9.34 -18.57 15.61
CA GLU A 224 9.63 -19.47 16.74
C GLU A 224 11.12 -19.75 16.90
N LYS A 225 11.87 -19.86 15.78
CA LYS A 225 13.30 -20.11 15.85
C LYS A 225 14.06 -18.93 16.45
N TYR A 226 13.72 -17.72 16.06
CA TYR A 226 14.49 -16.53 16.48
C TYR A 226 13.98 -15.88 17.77
N GLN A 227 12.73 -16.12 18.19
CA GLN A 227 12.16 -15.67 19.48
C GLN A 227 12.45 -14.19 19.78
N ASN A 228 12.27 -13.31 18.79
CA ASN A 228 12.55 -11.87 18.81
C ASN A 228 14.07 -11.49 18.78
N ASP A 229 14.97 -12.41 18.55
CA ASP A 229 16.40 -12.13 18.30
C ASP A 229 16.58 -11.72 16.82
N TYR A 230 16.24 -10.48 16.51
CA TYR A 230 16.27 -9.96 15.14
C TYR A 230 17.69 -9.72 14.64
N GLU A 231 18.65 -9.41 15.51
CA GLU A 231 20.07 -9.28 15.15
C GLU A 231 20.63 -10.62 14.65
N ARG A 232 20.30 -11.70 15.33
CA ARG A 232 20.65 -13.04 14.87
C ARG A 232 19.95 -13.41 13.57
N LEU A 233 18.67 -13.01 13.39
CA LEU A 233 17.96 -13.23 12.12
C LEU A 233 18.66 -12.51 10.97
N GLU A 234 19.02 -11.25 11.12
CA GLU A 234 19.73 -10.45 10.11
C GLU A 234 21.09 -11.04 9.77
N LYS A 235 21.84 -11.48 10.79
CA LYS A 235 23.10 -12.20 10.57
C LYS A 235 22.90 -13.47 9.78
N ASP A 236 21.96 -14.33 10.19
CA ASP A 236 21.65 -15.59 9.51
C ASP A 236 21.15 -15.37 8.06
N LEU A 237 20.40 -14.28 7.78
CA LEU A 237 20.01 -13.89 6.43
C LEU A 237 21.26 -13.62 5.56
N ASN A 238 22.22 -12.85 6.08
CA ASN A 238 23.46 -12.56 5.35
C ASN A 238 24.33 -13.79 5.15
N ASP A 239 24.47 -14.66 6.16
CA ASP A 239 25.36 -15.82 6.11
C ASP A 239 24.78 -16.98 5.28
N LYS A 240 23.47 -17.26 5.43
CA LYS A 240 22.81 -18.45 4.84
C LYS A 240 22.08 -18.17 3.53
N CYS A 241 21.74 -16.90 3.27
CA CYS A 241 20.99 -16.49 2.10
C CYS A 241 21.81 -15.65 1.13
N ALA A 242 23.14 -15.64 1.21
CA ALA A 242 24.01 -14.78 0.41
C ALA A 242 23.90 -14.99 -1.12
N ASN A 243 23.55 -16.20 -1.56
CA ASN A 243 23.49 -16.59 -2.99
C ASN A 243 22.07 -16.92 -3.42
N LEU A 244 21.13 -16.04 -3.16
CA LEU A 244 19.74 -16.24 -3.59
C LEU A 244 19.54 -15.91 -5.07
N PRO A 245 18.63 -16.63 -5.76
CA PRO A 245 18.15 -16.23 -7.06
C PRO A 245 17.36 -14.92 -6.98
N PRO A 246 17.15 -14.23 -8.12
CA PRO A 246 16.43 -12.94 -8.15
C PRO A 246 15.01 -12.99 -7.59
N GLU A 247 14.37 -14.15 -7.60
CA GLU A 247 13.05 -14.37 -7.03
C GLU A 247 13.09 -15.56 -6.07
N VAL A 248 12.64 -15.38 -4.84
CA VAL A 248 12.70 -16.38 -3.77
C VAL A 248 11.38 -16.46 -3.02
N SER A 249 10.89 -17.68 -2.82
CA SER A 249 9.69 -17.92 -2.00
C SER A 249 10.00 -17.82 -0.52
N LEU A 250 8.97 -17.52 0.29
CA LEU A 250 9.08 -17.56 1.75
C LEU A 250 9.46 -18.96 2.28
N GLU A 251 9.04 -20.02 1.60
CA GLU A 251 9.41 -21.41 1.90
C GLU A 251 10.94 -21.61 1.83
N TYR A 252 11.58 -21.00 0.84
CA TYR A 252 13.03 -21.09 0.71
C TYR A 252 13.74 -20.41 1.91
N PHE A 253 13.30 -19.22 2.29
CA PHE A 253 13.84 -18.54 3.49
C PHE A 253 13.63 -19.39 4.74
N CYS A 254 12.44 -19.99 4.91
CA CYS A 254 12.15 -20.88 6.01
C CYS A 254 13.14 -22.04 6.06
N LYS A 255 13.38 -22.71 4.94
CA LYS A 255 14.33 -23.82 4.82
C LYS A 255 15.77 -23.37 5.10
N ALA A 256 16.23 -22.30 4.46
CA ALA A 256 17.59 -21.79 4.61
C ALA A 256 17.89 -21.36 6.05
N LEU A 257 16.95 -20.65 6.65
CA LEU A 257 17.12 -20.11 8.00
C LEU A 257 16.95 -21.17 9.10
N THR A 258 16.04 -22.15 8.92
CA THR A 258 15.66 -23.07 10.01
C THR A 258 16.13 -24.51 9.81
N GLY A 259 16.53 -24.89 8.61
CA GLY A 259 16.83 -26.28 8.24
C GLY A 259 15.60 -27.19 8.19
N ARG A 260 14.39 -26.66 8.46
CA ARG A 260 13.14 -27.43 8.44
C ARG A 260 12.47 -27.33 7.07
N MET A 261 12.13 -28.46 6.46
CA MET A 261 11.21 -28.47 5.33
C MET A 261 9.78 -28.33 5.87
N PRO A 262 8.97 -27.39 5.34
CA PRO A 262 7.54 -27.41 5.63
C PRO A 262 6.96 -28.76 5.16
N VAL A 263 6.26 -29.44 6.04
CA VAL A 263 5.53 -30.66 5.67
C VAL A 263 4.42 -30.20 4.73
N LYS A 264 4.52 -30.54 3.45
CA LYS A 264 3.43 -30.29 2.49
C LYS A 264 2.18 -30.99 3.04
N ASN A 265 1.13 -30.23 3.29
CA ASN A 265 -0.18 -30.82 3.54
C ASN A 265 -0.56 -31.59 2.27
N GLU A 266 -0.49 -32.92 2.32
CA GLU A 266 -1.09 -33.76 1.29
C GLU A 266 -2.54 -33.29 1.16
N LYS A 267 -2.89 -32.71 0.01
CA LYS A 267 -4.30 -32.44 -0.30
C LYS A 267 -5.01 -33.76 -0.12
N LYS A 268 -5.85 -33.90 0.91
CA LYS A 268 -6.76 -35.04 1.06
C LYS A 268 -7.52 -35.16 -0.26
N GLN A 269 -7.15 -36.11 -1.08
CA GLN A 269 -7.93 -36.43 -2.26
C GLN A 269 -9.36 -36.71 -1.77
N PRO A 270 -10.37 -36.13 -2.41
CA PRO A 270 -11.73 -36.45 -2.08
C PRO A 270 -11.86 -37.99 -2.25
N LYS A 271 -12.21 -38.68 -1.18
CA LYS A 271 -12.56 -40.11 -1.27
C LYS A 271 -13.69 -40.22 -2.29
N ASN A 272 -13.39 -40.84 -3.44
CA ASN A 272 -14.41 -41.20 -4.38
C ASN A 272 -15.45 -42.04 -3.62
N ILE A 273 -16.60 -41.48 -3.36
CA ILE A 273 -17.78 -42.21 -2.94
C ILE A 273 -18.26 -42.87 -4.22
N ILE A 274 -17.95 -44.18 -4.37
CA ILE A 274 -18.56 -45.05 -5.36
C ILE A 274 -19.98 -45.30 -4.84
N LEU A 275 -20.99 -44.77 -5.55
CA LEU A 275 -22.38 -45.17 -5.43
C LEU A 275 -22.62 -46.42 -6.26
#